data_1c6b5cd51cde576cc285993e78ce1c2f
#
_entry.id   1c6b5cd51cde576cc285993e78ce1c2f
#
_cell.length_a   1.000
_cell.length_b   1.000
_cell.length_c   1.000
_cell.angle_alpha   90.00
_cell.angle_beta   90.00
_cell.angle_gamma   90.00
#
_symmetry.space_group_name_H-M   'P 1'
#
loop_
_entity.id
_entity.type
_entity.pdbx_description
1 polymer ?
#
loop_
_entity_poly.entity_id
_entity_poly.type
_entity_poly.pdbx_seq_one_letter_code
_entity_poly.pdbx_strand_id
1 'polypeptide(L)'
;AWMVISLIAVSSLTASLASAFTLFLSGATESGISAPAQLNGRRVAVVEGTSGMELAQRGDMRIVSATNLRSAVQLLVDQQADALIFDRPAIRYHLKNNPDLALRLAPFTLSEETYGFVIKPDSPLRTPMDVSILKLQRQGKVAAIANRLLD
;
A
#
# COMPACT_ATOMS: atom_id res chain seq x y z
N ALA A 1 29.72 -49.68 9.25
CA ALA A 1 30.22 -48.40 8.67
C ALA A 1 29.24 -47.88 7.60
N TRP A 2 28.78 -48.70 6.64
CA TRP A 2 27.93 -48.28 5.52
C TRP A 2 26.57 -47.71 5.92
N MET A 3 25.90 -48.31 6.95
CA MET A 3 24.60 -47.82 7.47
C MET A 3 24.69 -46.42 8.08
N VAL A 4 25.78 -46.11 8.75
CA VAL A 4 25.97 -44.76 9.37
C VAL A 4 26.14 -43.71 8.28
N ILE A 5 26.89 -44.01 7.23
CA ILE A 5 27.10 -43.08 6.10
C ILE A 5 25.75 -42.80 5.41
N SER A 6 24.94 -43.83 5.16
CA SER A 6 23.61 -43.70 4.54
C SER A 6 22.67 -42.84 5.42
N LEU A 7 22.69 -43.07 6.74
CA LEU A 7 21.86 -42.34 7.66
C LEU A 7 22.21 -40.84 7.67
N ILE A 8 23.52 -40.50 7.71
CA ILE A 8 23.98 -39.12 7.64
C ILE A 8 23.58 -38.45 6.32
N ALA A 9 23.75 -39.18 5.19
CA ALA A 9 23.39 -38.64 3.87
C ALA A 9 21.90 -38.33 3.78
N VAL A 10 21.03 -39.26 4.21
CA VAL A 10 19.56 -39.06 4.19
C VAL A 10 19.15 -37.94 5.14
N SER A 11 19.71 -37.88 6.34
CA SER A 11 19.41 -36.81 7.31
C SER A 11 19.82 -35.44 6.81
N SER A 12 20.99 -35.33 6.18
CA SER A 12 21.48 -34.09 5.57
C SER A 12 20.57 -33.62 4.43
N LEU A 13 20.13 -34.52 3.57
CA LEU A 13 19.23 -34.22 2.48
C LEU A 13 17.87 -33.74 3.01
N THR A 14 17.31 -34.43 4.01
CA THR A 14 16.03 -34.06 4.63
C THR A 14 16.13 -32.69 5.30
N ALA A 15 17.20 -32.39 6.03
CA ALA A 15 17.42 -31.11 6.68
C ALA A 15 17.55 -29.96 5.63
N SER A 16 18.24 -30.21 4.52
CA SER A 16 18.39 -29.22 3.45
C SER A 16 17.06 -28.93 2.76
N LEU A 17 16.26 -29.95 2.49
CA LEU A 17 14.93 -29.79 1.90
C LEU A 17 13.97 -29.05 2.84
N ALA A 18 13.98 -29.37 4.14
CA ALA A 18 13.17 -28.67 5.14
C ALA A 18 13.55 -27.19 5.25
N SER A 19 14.85 -26.88 5.27
CA SER A 19 15.34 -25.50 5.29
C SER A 19 14.96 -24.72 4.03
N ALA A 20 15.12 -25.32 2.85
CA ALA A 20 14.74 -24.70 1.59
C ALA A 20 13.23 -24.43 1.53
N PHE A 21 12.41 -25.39 1.99
CA PHE A 21 10.97 -25.24 2.04
C PHE A 21 10.51 -24.18 3.05
N THR A 22 11.15 -24.11 4.21
CA THR A 22 10.90 -23.05 5.20
C THR A 22 11.25 -21.69 4.65
N LEU A 23 12.38 -21.51 3.99
CA LEU A 23 12.78 -20.26 3.34
C LEU A 23 11.80 -19.89 2.22
N PHE A 24 11.37 -20.85 1.43
CA PHE A 24 10.36 -20.61 0.38
C PHE A 24 9.02 -20.16 0.96
N LEU A 25 8.52 -20.83 2.00
CA LEU A 25 7.28 -20.43 2.68
C LEU A 25 7.42 -19.09 3.39
N SER A 26 8.54 -18.83 4.06
CA SER A 26 8.80 -17.53 4.73
C SER A 26 8.89 -16.40 3.70
N GLY A 27 9.58 -16.62 2.59
CA GLY A 27 9.63 -15.65 1.49
C GLY A 27 8.27 -15.40 0.84
N ALA A 28 7.41 -16.42 0.77
CA ALA A 28 6.05 -16.26 0.26
C ALA A 28 5.12 -15.53 1.25
N THR A 29 5.36 -15.66 2.57
CA THR A 29 4.58 -14.95 3.60
C THR A 29 5.07 -13.53 3.87
N GLU A 30 6.35 -13.24 3.64
CA GLU A 30 6.93 -11.89 3.78
C GLU A 30 6.91 -11.06 2.49
N SER A 31 6.21 -11.49 1.45
CA SER A 31 6.12 -10.82 0.14
C SER A 31 5.46 -9.44 0.16
N GLY A 32 5.33 -8.82 1.32
CA GLY A 32 4.80 -7.48 1.48
C GLY A 32 5.89 -6.42 1.60
N ILE A 33 5.72 -5.36 0.84
CA ILE A 33 6.51 -4.14 0.99
C ILE A 33 6.19 -3.53 2.36
N SER A 34 7.16 -3.56 3.27
CA SER A 34 7.03 -3.12 4.66
C SER A 34 7.80 -1.81 4.95
N ALA A 35 8.64 -1.36 4.02
CA ALA A 35 9.39 -0.12 4.13
C ALA A 35 9.49 0.60 2.77
N PRO A 36 9.57 1.96 2.76
CA PRO A 36 9.66 2.74 1.53
C PRO A 36 10.83 2.34 0.62
N ALA A 37 11.99 2.00 1.19
CA ALA A 37 13.18 1.61 0.43
C ALA A 37 12.97 0.36 -0.44
N GLN A 38 12.02 -0.50 -0.08
CA GLN A 38 11.70 -1.72 -0.83
C GLN A 38 10.91 -1.44 -2.13
N LEU A 39 10.46 -0.21 -2.34
CA LEU A 39 9.84 0.24 -3.59
C LEU A 39 10.86 0.48 -4.71
N ASN A 40 12.13 0.69 -4.36
CA ASN A 40 13.19 0.97 -5.34
C ASN A 40 13.32 -0.20 -6.33
N GLY A 41 13.34 0.12 -7.61
CA GLY A 41 13.39 -0.85 -8.71
C GLY A 41 12.14 -1.69 -8.91
N ARG A 42 11.10 -1.57 -8.06
CA ARG A 42 9.82 -2.28 -8.20
C ARG A 42 8.91 -1.60 -9.22
N ARG A 43 8.01 -2.39 -9.81
CA ARG A 43 6.92 -1.87 -10.66
C ARG A 43 5.85 -1.28 -9.75
N VAL A 44 5.63 0.01 -9.86
CA VAL A 44 4.70 0.73 -9.00
C VAL A 44 3.58 1.33 -9.84
N ALA A 45 2.35 0.88 -9.59
CA ALA A 45 1.16 1.45 -10.20
C ALA A 45 0.89 2.84 -9.59
N VAL A 46 0.61 3.82 -10.44
CA VAL A 46 0.27 5.18 -10.05
C VAL A 46 -0.84 5.71 -10.94
N VAL A 47 -1.68 6.57 -10.40
CA VAL A 47 -2.72 7.23 -11.19
C VAL A 47 -2.16 8.55 -11.74
N GLU A 48 -2.35 8.76 -13.03
CA GLU A 48 -1.90 9.98 -13.70
C GLU A 48 -2.50 11.24 -13.08
N GLY A 49 -1.69 12.31 -12.99
CA GLY A 49 -2.12 13.58 -12.42
C GLY A 49 -2.29 13.61 -10.91
N THR A 50 -1.76 12.61 -10.19
CA THR A 50 -1.79 12.57 -8.72
C THR A 50 -0.42 12.83 -8.11
N SER A 51 -0.39 13.23 -6.84
CA SER A 51 0.84 13.35 -6.04
C SER A 51 1.61 12.03 -5.95
N GLY A 52 0.92 10.89 -6.01
CA GLY A 52 1.54 9.56 -6.09
C GLY A 52 2.44 9.39 -7.31
N MET A 53 2.05 9.96 -8.47
CA MET A 53 2.89 9.99 -9.67
C MET A 53 4.17 10.80 -9.44
N GLU A 54 4.05 11.98 -8.83
CA GLU A 54 5.22 12.83 -8.55
C GLU A 54 6.17 12.18 -7.55
N LEU A 55 5.64 11.47 -6.54
CA LEU A 55 6.44 10.71 -5.59
C LEU A 55 7.21 9.57 -6.26
N ALA A 56 6.55 8.82 -7.14
CA ALA A 56 7.17 7.73 -7.86
C ALA A 56 8.24 8.22 -8.85
N GLN A 57 8.04 9.37 -9.49
CA GLN A 57 9.02 10.00 -10.39
C GLN A 57 10.28 10.48 -9.66
N ARG A 58 10.15 10.88 -8.39
CA ARG A 58 11.30 11.29 -7.55
C ARG A 58 12.07 10.11 -6.97
N GLY A 59 11.44 8.94 -6.91
CA GLY A 59 12.05 7.70 -6.44
C GLY A 59 12.62 6.87 -7.59
N ASP A 60 13.43 5.87 -7.26
CA ASP A 60 13.94 4.87 -8.21
C ASP A 60 12.91 3.74 -8.42
N MET A 61 11.75 4.08 -8.96
CA MET A 61 10.62 3.17 -9.17
C MET A 61 10.33 2.99 -10.65
N ARG A 62 9.91 1.79 -11.04
CA ARG A 62 9.42 1.52 -12.39
C ARG A 62 7.93 1.84 -12.45
N ILE A 63 7.59 2.98 -13.04
CA ILE A 63 6.23 3.50 -13.07
C ILE A 63 5.36 2.71 -14.05
N VAL A 64 4.20 2.25 -13.57
CA VAL A 64 3.12 1.69 -14.37
C VAL A 64 1.90 2.61 -14.23
N SER A 65 1.63 3.41 -15.27
CA SER A 65 0.55 4.40 -15.25
C SER A 65 -0.83 3.77 -15.32
N ALA A 66 -1.77 4.33 -14.58
CA ALA A 66 -3.18 3.99 -14.63
C ALA A 66 -4.04 5.27 -14.72
N THR A 67 -5.22 5.16 -15.27
CA THR A 67 -6.14 6.30 -15.44
C THR A 67 -6.98 6.59 -14.20
N ASN A 68 -7.16 5.61 -13.32
CA ASN A 68 -7.94 5.71 -12.09
C ASN A 68 -7.54 4.63 -11.08
N LEU A 69 -8.05 4.74 -9.84
CA LEU A 69 -7.75 3.79 -8.77
C LEU A 69 -8.13 2.35 -9.12
N ARG A 70 -9.27 2.13 -9.78
CA ARG A 70 -9.72 0.77 -10.12
C ARG A 70 -8.76 0.11 -11.11
N SER A 71 -8.35 0.81 -12.15
CA SER A 71 -7.37 0.28 -13.11
C SER A 71 -5.99 0.06 -12.47
N ALA A 72 -5.58 0.94 -11.54
CA ALA A 72 -4.34 0.75 -10.79
C ALA A 72 -4.38 -0.49 -9.87
N VAL A 73 -5.51 -0.75 -9.21
CA VAL A 73 -5.72 -1.97 -8.42
C VAL A 73 -5.72 -3.21 -9.32
N GLN A 74 -6.32 -3.12 -10.52
CA GLN A 74 -6.32 -4.24 -11.46
C GLN A 74 -4.90 -4.63 -11.89
N LEU A 75 -4.00 -3.65 -12.08
CA LEU A 75 -2.59 -3.92 -12.38
C LEU A 75 -1.88 -4.74 -11.28
N LEU A 76 -2.27 -4.55 -10.00
CA LEU A 76 -1.76 -5.39 -8.91
C LEU A 76 -2.34 -6.80 -8.96
N VAL A 77 -3.65 -6.93 -9.19
CA VAL A 77 -4.33 -8.22 -9.27
C VAL A 77 -3.76 -9.06 -10.42
N ASP A 78 -3.50 -8.41 -11.56
CA ASP A 78 -2.92 -9.03 -12.76
C ASP A 78 -1.38 -9.21 -12.66
N GLN A 79 -0.78 -8.90 -11.51
CA GLN A 79 0.67 -8.99 -11.26
C GLN A 79 1.51 -8.17 -12.24
N GLN A 80 0.94 -7.14 -12.84
CA GLN A 80 1.64 -6.19 -13.72
C GLN A 80 2.37 -5.10 -12.92
N ALA A 81 1.94 -4.87 -11.68
CA ALA A 81 2.61 -4.01 -10.71
C ALA A 81 2.80 -4.74 -9.38
N ASP A 82 3.84 -4.37 -8.64
CA ASP A 82 4.22 -4.97 -7.36
C ASP A 82 3.67 -4.15 -6.18
N ALA A 83 3.38 -2.87 -6.41
CA ALA A 83 2.80 -1.94 -5.43
C ALA A 83 1.93 -0.89 -6.12
N LEU A 84 1.10 -0.20 -5.34
CA LEU A 84 0.29 0.94 -5.74
C LEU A 84 0.54 2.11 -4.79
N ILE A 85 0.79 3.29 -5.34
CA ILE A 85 0.84 4.55 -4.58
C ILE A 85 -0.41 5.36 -4.89
N PHE A 86 -1.22 5.59 -3.86
CA PHE A 86 -2.43 6.40 -3.93
C PHE A 86 -2.84 6.88 -2.54
N ASP A 87 -3.88 7.71 -2.44
CA ASP A 87 -4.43 8.21 -1.19
C ASP A 87 -4.86 7.08 -0.25
N ARG A 88 -4.32 7.07 0.95
CA ARG A 88 -4.59 6.02 1.94
C ARG A 88 -6.07 5.86 2.26
N PRO A 89 -6.87 6.92 2.50
CA PRO A 89 -8.31 6.79 2.70
C PRO A 89 -9.03 6.14 1.53
N ALA A 90 -8.68 6.50 0.30
CA ALA A 90 -9.31 5.94 -0.90
C ALA A 90 -8.98 4.46 -1.07
N ILE A 91 -7.73 4.04 -0.82
CA ILE A 91 -7.32 2.62 -0.84
C ILE A 91 -8.08 1.85 0.25
N ARG A 92 -8.13 2.35 1.50
CA ARG A 92 -8.86 1.68 2.60
C ARG A 92 -10.33 1.48 2.25
N TYR A 93 -10.99 2.51 1.76
CA TYR A 93 -12.39 2.42 1.31
C TYR A 93 -12.56 1.39 0.19
N HIS A 94 -11.64 1.37 -0.78
CA HIS A 94 -11.70 0.41 -1.88
C HIS A 94 -11.52 -1.04 -1.38
N LEU A 95 -10.56 -1.31 -0.51
CA LEU A 95 -10.32 -2.64 0.06
C LEU A 95 -11.48 -3.09 0.94
N LYS A 96 -12.05 -2.21 1.74
CA LYS A 96 -13.24 -2.50 2.57
C LYS A 96 -14.43 -2.95 1.72
N ASN A 97 -14.64 -2.34 0.56
CA ASN A 97 -15.74 -2.70 -0.34
C ASN A 97 -15.42 -3.88 -1.28
N ASN A 98 -14.19 -4.39 -1.25
CA ASN A 98 -13.75 -5.53 -2.06
C ASN A 98 -12.89 -6.48 -1.21
N PRO A 99 -13.50 -7.15 -0.21
CA PRO A 99 -12.75 -7.97 0.76
C PRO A 99 -12.09 -9.21 0.12
N ASP A 100 -12.57 -9.64 -1.05
CA ASP A 100 -12.03 -10.80 -1.78
C ASP A 100 -10.69 -10.51 -2.46
N LEU A 101 -10.28 -9.24 -2.51
CA LEU A 101 -8.97 -8.88 -3.04
C LEU A 101 -7.88 -9.29 -2.04
N ALA A 102 -6.97 -10.15 -2.46
CA ALA A 102 -5.80 -10.56 -1.67
C ALA A 102 -4.74 -9.43 -1.62
N LEU A 103 -5.17 -8.20 -1.34
CA LEU A 103 -4.33 -7.01 -1.25
C LEU A 103 -4.33 -6.48 0.18
N ARG A 104 -3.22 -5.88 0.58
CA ARG A 104 -3.07 -5.28 1.90
C ARG A 104 -2.49 -3.89 1.82
N LEU A 105 -2.85 -3.05 2.77
CA LEU A 105 -2.27 -1.73 2.93
C LEU A 105 -0.89 -1.84 3.59
N ALA A 106 0.11 -1.16 3.02
CA ALA A 106 1.44 -1.10 3.61
C ALA A 106 1.42 -0.39 4.98
N PRO A 107 2.28 -0.81 5.93
CA PRO A 107 2.30 -0.26 7.30
C PRO A 107 2.94 1.14 7.39
N PHE A 108 3.28 1.76 6.27
CA PHE A 108 3.93 3.07 6.21
C PHE A 108 3.20 4.04 5.29
N THR A 109 3.52 5.32 5.40
CA THR A 109 3.04 6.40 4.54
C THR A 109 4.25 7.07 3.88
N LEU A 110 4.16 7.41 2.60
CA LEU A 110 5.24 8.04 1.85
C LEU A 110 5.25 9.55 2.01
N SER A 111 4.08 10.16 2.16
CA SER A 111 3.89 11.60 2.30
C SER A 111 2.62 11.87 3.09
N GLU A 112 2.61 12.94 3.86
CA GLU A 112 1.41 13.46 4.51
C GLU A 112 0.87 14.62 3.68
N GLU A 113 -0.42 14.58 3.36
CA GLU A 113 -1.10 15.60 2.57
C GLU A 113 -2.31 16.14 3.32
N THR A 114 -2.59 17.41 3.08
CA THR A 114 -3.74 18.09 3.66
C THR A 114 -4.82 18.27 2.58
N TYR A 115 -6.03 17.82 2.87
CA TYR A 115 -7.18 18.07 2.00
C TYR A 115 -7.75 19.46 2.25
N GLY A 116 -8.15 20.13 1.19
CA GLY A 116 -8.80 21.44 1.24
C GLY A 116 -10.04 21.51 0.37
N PHE A 117 -10.93 22.43 0.70
CA PHE A 117 -12.09 22.73 -0.14
C PHE A 117 -11.72 23.84 -1.14
N VAL A 118 -12.11 23.64 -2.40
CA VAL A 118 -11.95 24.68 -3.42
C VAL A 118 -13.20 25.53 -3.46
N ILE A 119 -13.03 26.83 -3.27
CA ILE A 119 -14.09 27.83 -3.35
C ILE A 119 -13.64 29.00 -4.24
N LYS A 120 -14.58 29.79 -4.73
CA LYS A 120 -14.25 31.02 -5.49
C LYS A 120 -13.41 31.97 -4.62
N PRO A 121 -12.42 32.69 -5.19
CA PRO A 121 -11.51 33.55 -4.43
C PRO A 121 -12.23 34.56 -3.50
N ASP A 122 -13.30 35.19 -3.97
CA ASP A 122 -14.05 36.22 -3.25
C ASP A 122 -15.33 35.68 -2.59
N SER A 123 -15.39 34.37 -2.32
CA SER A 123 -16.57 33.75 -1.73
C SER A 123 -16.79 34.23 -0.29
N PRO A 124 -17.99 34.71 0.07
CA PRO A 124 -18.33 35.05 1.45
C PRO A 124 -18.33 33.84 2.38
N LEU A 125 -18.30 32.64 1.83
CA LEU A 125 -18.28 31.37 2.60
C LEU A 125 -16.88 31.04 3.14
N ARG A 126 -15.81 31.70 2.71
CA ARG A 126 -14.43 31.37 3.10
C ARG A 126 -14.27 31.35 4.62
N THR A 127 -14.49 32.49 5.27
CA THR A 127 -14.32 32.61 6.72
C THR A 127 -15.27 31.70 7.52
N PRO A 128 -16.58 31.62 7.21
CA PRO A 128 -17.46 30.67 7.88
C PRO A 128 -17.06 29.21 7.74
N MET A 129 -16.57 28.81 6.56
CA MET A 129 -16.09 27.46 6.33
C MET A 129 -14.84 27.14 7.15
N ASP A 130 -13.82 28.03 7.13
CA ASP A 130 -12.60 27.84 7.90
C ASP A 130 -12.90 27.68 9.40
N VAL A 131 -13.76 28.54 9.96
CA VAL A 131 -14.20 28.45 11.36
C VAL A 131 -14.92 27.14 11.63
N SER A 132 -15.80 26.70 10.72
CA SER A 132 -16.55 25.44 10.88
C SER A 132 -15.65 24.23 10.83
N ILE A 133 -14.68 24.18 9.91
CA ILE A 133 -13.69 23.10 9.78
C ILE A 133 -12.87 23.01 11.06
N LEU A 134 -12.31 24.11 11.54
CA LEU A 134 -11.54 24.16 12.79
C LEU A 134 -12.35 23.69 14.00
N LYS A 135 -13.62 24.08 14.08
CA LYS A 135 -14.52 23.62 15.13
C LYS A 135 -14.76 22.11 15.09
N LEU A 136 -15.01 21.56 13.90
CA LEU A 136 -15.19 20.11 13.69
C LEU A 136 -13.92 19.31 14.00
N GLN A 137 -12.75 19.84 13.64
CA GLN A 137 -11.46 19.23 13.97
C GLN A 137 -11.24 19.20 15.48
N ARG A 138 -11.44 20.33 16.18
CA ARG A 138 -11.31 20.41 17.65
C ARG A 138 -12.28 19.50 18.40
N GLN A 139 -13.47 19.26 17.83
CA GLN A 139 -14.45 18.35 18.39
C GLN A 139 -14.17 16.86 18.08
N GLY A 140 -13.11 16.56 17.35
CA GLY A 140 -12.78 15.19 16.92
C GLY A 140 -13.77 14.58 15.92
N LYS A 141 -14.72 15.38 15.38
CA LYS A 141 -15.77 14.87 14.47
C LYS A 141 -15.20 14.40 13.15
N VAL A 142 -14.14 15.05 12.64
CA VAL A 142 -13.49 14.65 11.40
C VAL A 142 -12.88 13.26 11.56
N ALA A 143 -12.15 13.04 12.67
CA ALA A 143 -11.58 11.73 12.97
C ALA A 143 -12.65 10.65 13.17
N ALA A 144 -13.73 10.97 13.87
CA ALA A 144 -14.86 10.04 14.10
C ALA A 144 -15.56 9.63 12.79
N ILE A 145 -15.74 10.56 11.86
CA ILE A 145 -16.31 10.27 10.53
C ILE A 145 -15.34 9.41 9.72
N ALA A 146 -14.05 9.74 9.70
CA ALA A 146 -13.04 8.97 9.00
C ALA A 146 -12.99 7.53 9.50
N ASN A 147 -12.93 7.31 10.81
CA ASN A 147 -12.94 5.96 11.39
C ASN A 147 -14.20 5.17 11.02
N ARG A 148 -15.38 5.78 11.11
CA ARG A 148 -16.63 5.13 10.74
C ARG A 148 -16.71 4.68 9.29
N LEU A 149 -16.11 5.45 8.37
CA LEU A 149 -16.15 5.17 6.94
C LEU A 149 -15.05 4.20 6.50
N LEU A 150 -13.90 4.25 7.16
CA LEU A 150 -12.68 3.55 6.72
C LEU A 150 -12.39 2.28 7.54
N ASP A 151 -12.87 2.16 8.74
CA ASP A 151 -12.81 0.96 9.59
C ASP A 151 -14.10 0.16 9.46
#